data_1382a1e35bc44d8164a7e99a8df87082
#
_entry.id   1382a1e35bc44d8164a7e99a8df87082
#
_cell.length_a   1.000
_cell.length_b   1.000
_cell.length_c   1.000
_cell.angle_alpha   90.00
_cell.angle_beta   90.00
_cell.angle_gamma   90.00
#
_symmetry.space_group_name_H-M   'P 1'
#
loop_
_entity.id
_entity.type
_entity.pdbx_description
1 polymer ?
#
loop_
_entity_poly.entity_id
_entity_poly.type
_entity_poly.pdbx_seq_one_letter_code
_entity_poly.pdbx_strand_id
1 'polypeptide(L)'
;MKILYAVQGTGNGHITRAIEIIPYLQQKGDVDILVSGIQSDIELPFKVKYRFKGMSFIFGKKGGVDFWKTFKKLSSLKLLKEIKNLDLKPYDLIISDFEPISCWAAIKAKKECIGLSNQVATLHPLAPRPKKHDIIGKLVLQNYAPTTYNYGFHFKRLDGSVFTPIIRIQVRELIPTDQGHYTVYLPSYDDDQIIKYLRLMYTVNWQVFSKHYKKGKRIKNVTTFPIDSELFLKSIASSKGVLCNAGFGTVSESLFLKKKVMVVPMKKQFEQACNAALLKEMGIPVIKKLNLESISNIKKWLIDDTIIEVDYPDNAKEIVDLIVDNHTGNKKINAHHQSNNYSIFQ
;
A
#
# COMPACT_ATOMS: atom_id res chain seq x y z
N MET A 1 -24.12 -15.94 -6.03
CA MET A 1 -23.79 -14.51 -5.93
C MET A 1 -22.68 -14.19 -6.92
N LYS A 2 -22.77 -13.06 -7.61
CA LYS A 2 -21.73 -12.60 -8.55
C LYS A 2 -21.00 -11.39 -8.00
N ILE A 3 -19.68 -11.50 -7.87
CA ILE A 3 -18.82 -10.52 -7.23
C ILE A 3 -17.91 -9.87 -8.28
N LEU A 4 -17.78 -8.54 -8.26
CA LEU A 4 -16.70 -7.84 -8.93
C LEU A 4 -15.65 -7.45 -7.90
N TYR A 5 -14.45 -7.97 -8.05
CA TYR A 5 -13.29 -7.52 -7.26
C TYR A 5 -12.34 -6.69 -8.13
N ALA A 6 -12.26 -5.41 -7.85
CA ALA A 6 -11.49 -4.45 -8.61
C ALA A 6 -10.21 -4.06 -7.87
N VAL A 7 -9.07 -4.18 -8.53
CA VAL A 7 -7.74 -4.04 -7.94
C VAL A 7 -6.93 -2.98 -8.67
N GLN A 8 -6.34 -2.07 -7.91
CA GLN A 8 -5.39 -1.11 -8.45
C GLN A 8 -4.08 -1.80 -8.84
N GLY A 9 -3.76 -1.79 -10.13
CA GLY A 9 -2.55 -2.42 -10.70
C GLY A 9 -1.31 -1.52 -10.70
N THR A 10 -1.37 -0.36 -10.02
CA THR A 10 -0.21 0.51 -9.87
C THR A 10 0.48 0.26 -8.54
N GLY A 11 1.59 -0.46 -8.59
CA GLY A 11 2.35 -0.91 -7.41
C GLY A 11 1.97 -2.31 -6.94
N ASN A 12 2.93 -2.99 -6.33
CA ASN A 12 2.82 -4.42 -6.01
C ASN A 12 1.88 -4.72 -4.82
N GLY A 13 1.68 -3.76 -3.90
CA GLY A 13 0.96 -4.00 -2.64
C GLY A 13 -0.51 -4.39 -2.80
N HIS A 14 -1.22 -3.84 -3.81
CA HIS A 14 -2.61 -4.19 -4.10
C HIS A 14 -2.70 -5.59 -4.72
N ILE A 15 -1.80 -5.90 -5.64
CA ILE A 15 -1.76 -7.22 -6.30
C ILE A 15 -1.43 -8.32 -5.30
N THR A 16 -0.44 -8.13 -4.44
CA THR A 16 -0.09 -9.12 -3.40
C THR A 16 -1.24 -9.37 -2.44
N ARG A 17 -1.94 -8.31 -1.99
CA ARG A 17 -3.13 -8.46 -1.16
C ARG A 17 -4.27 -9.17 -1.88
N ALA A 18 -4.47 -8.86 -3.17
CA ALA A 18 -5.50 -9.51 -3.97
C ALA A 18 -5.28 -11.02 -4.08
N ILE A 19 -4.03 -11.47 -4.19
CA ILE A 19 -3.68 -12.90 -4.21
C ILE A 19 -4.19 -13.62 -2.95
N GLU A 20 -4.09 -12.98 -1.79
CA GLU A 20 -4.54 -13.56 -0.51
C GLU A 20 -6.08 -13.49 -0.34
N ILE A 21 -6.75 -12.51 -0.94
CA ILE A 21 -8.20 -12.28 -0.76
C ILE A 21 -9.05 -13.08 -1.76
N ILE A 22 -8.62 -13.16 -3.03
CA ILE A 22 -9.42 -13.75 -4.12
C ILE A 22 -9.87 -15.19 -3.82
N PRO A 23 -9.05 -16.10 -3.27
CA PRO A 23 -9.47 -17.47 -2.98
C PRO A 23 -10.67 -17.53 -2.03
N TYR A 24 -10.74 -16.63 -1.05
CA TYR A 24 -11.86 -16.57 -0.12
C TYR A 24 -13.13 -15.95 -0.74
N LEU A 25 -12.98 -14.97 -1.62
CA LEU A 25 -14.11 -14.44 -2.40
C LEU A 25 -14.70 -15.50 -3.33
N GLN A 26 -13.86 -16.33 -3.95
CA GLN A 26 -14.29 -17.43 -4.82
C GLN A 26 -15.08 -18.52 -4.07
N GLN A 27 -14.89 -18.68 -2.77
CA GLN A 27 -15.72 -19.55 -1.92
C GLN A 27 -17.13 -18.96 -1.67
N LYS A 28 -17.32 -17.65 -1.88
CA LYS A 28 -18.60 -16.96 -1.67
C LYS A 28 -19.43 -16.83 -2.94
N GLY A 29 -18.83 -16.95 -4.13
CA GLY A 29 -19.55 -16.83 -5.40
C GLY A 29 -18.66 -16.79 -6.63
N ASP A 30 -19.28 -16.45 -7.75
CA ASP A 30 -18.59 -16.24 -9.03
C ASP A 30 -17.88 -14.88 -9.01
N VAL A 31 -16.55 -14.89 -9.11
CA VAL A 31 -15.71 -13.68 -8.98
C VAL A 31 -15.14 -13.28 -10.33
N ASP A 32 -15.56 -12.13 -10.81
CA ASP A 32 -14.90 -11.45 -11.93
C ASP A 32 -13.84 -10.45 -11.38
N ILE A 33 -12.65 -10.49 -11.94
CA ILE A 33 -11.54 -9.63 -11.51
C ILE A 33 -11.34 -8.50 -12.52
N LEU A 34 -11.26 -7.28 -12.01
CA LEU A 34 -10.87 -6.08 -12.75
C LEU A 34 -9.52 -5.60 -12.26
N VAL A 35 -8.60 -5.33 -13.17
CA VAL A 35 -7.32 -4.67 -12.85
C VAL A 35 -7.17 -3.42 -13.69
N SER A 36 -6.90 -2.29 -13.06
CA SER A 36 -6.56 -1.04 -13.75
C SER A 36 -5.21 -0.49 -13.31
N GLY A 37 -4.41 -0.02 -14.27
CA GLY A 37 -3.04 0.46 -14.04
C GLY A 37 -2.00 -0.31 -14.84
N ILE A 38 -0.77 0.20 -14.89
CA ILE A 38 0.25 -0.30 -15.84
C ILE A 38 1.60 -0.65 -15.18
N GLN A 39 1.72 -0.62 -13.86
CA GLN A 39 3.04 -0.62 -13.20
C GLN A 39 3.21 -1.66 -12.08
N SER A 40 2.48 -2.76 -12.11
CA SER A 40 2.80 -3.89 -11.23
C SER A 40 3.83 -4.79 -11.89
N ASP A 41 4.89 -5.11 -11.15
CA ASP A 41 5.90 -6.09 -11.54
C ASP A 41 5.46 -7.54 -11.17
N ILE A 42 4.34 -7.67 -10.43
CA ILE A 42 3.77 -8.95 -9.99
C ILE A 42 2.54 -9.27 -10.84
N GLU A 43 2.52 -10.45 -11.42
CA GLU A 43 1.35 -10.96 -12.12
C GLU A 43 0.34 -11.57 -11.15
N LEU A 44 -0.95 -11.30 -11.40
CA LEU A 44 -2.04 -11.91 -10.65
C LEU A 44 -2.28 -13.33 -11.20
N PRO A 45 -2.17 -14.41 -10.39
CA PRO A 45 -2.30 -15.78 -10.86
C PRO A 45 -3.76 -16.21 -11.09
N PHE A 46 -4.64 -15.26 -11.40
CA PHE A 46 -6.06 -15.47 -11.64
C PHE A 46 -6.49 -14.89 -12.99
N LYS A 47 -7.54 -15.44 -13.57
CA LYS A 47 -8.11 -14.91 -14.83
C LYS A 47 -8.71 -13.52 -14.60
N VAL A 48 -8.11 -12.51 -15.20
CA VAL A 48 -8.59 -11.12 -15.16
C VAL A 48 -9.59 -10.90 -16.29
N LYS A 49 -10.83 -10.55 -15.96
CA LYS A 49 -11.89 -10.29 -16.92
C LYS A 49 -11.77 -8.91 -17.56
N TYR A 50 -11.47 -7.89 -16.76
CA TYR A 50 -11.34 -6.51 -17.23
C TYR A 50 -9.92 -5.99 -16.98
N ARG A 51 -9.27 -5.53 -18.04
CA ARG A 51 -7.98 -4.83 -17.95
C ARG A 51 -8.13 -3.44 -18.50
N PHE A 52 -7.97 -2.44 -17.64
CA PHE A 52 -8.03 -1.05 -18.00
C PHE A 52 -6.68 -0.36 -17.78
N LYS A 53 -6.43 0.72 -18.53
CA LYS A 53 -5.25 1.54 -18.27
C LYS A 53 -5.37 2.33 -16.97
N GLY A 54 -6.61 2.60 -16.56
CA GLY A 54 -6.92 3.28 -15.31
C GLY A 54 -6.23 4.63 -15.16
N MET A 55 -6.19 5.06 -13.92
CA MET A 55 -5.42 6.24 -13.50
C MET A 55 -4.15 5.79 -12.77
N SER A 56 -3.01 6.27 -13.21
CA SER A 56 -1.76 6.08 -12.49
C SER A 56 -1.35 7.38 -11.84
N PHE A 57 -0.90 7.33 -10.59
CA PHE A 57 -0.23 8.48 -10.00
C PHE A 57 1.02 8.81 -10.80
N ILE A 58 1.17 10.07 -11.20
CA ILE A 58 2.37 10.50 -11.91
C ILE A 58 3.37 10.96 -10.85
N PHE A 59 4.49 10.25 -10.79
CA PHE A 59 5.60 10.65 -9.95
C PHE A 59 6.43 11.72 -10.67
N GLY A 60 6.63 12.85 -10.00
CA GLY A 60 7.52 13.90 -10.52
C GLY A 60 8.99 13.47 -10.48
N LYS A 61 9.84 14.11 -11.27
CA LYS A 61 11.31 13.84 -11.35
C LYS A 61 12.06 13.90 -10.00
N LYS A 62 11.43 14.43 -8.95
CA LYS A 62 11.98 14.52 -7.58
C LYS A 62 11.30 13.55 -6.58
N GLY A 63 10.69 12.45 -7.07
CA GLY A 63 10.12 11.38 -6.22
C GLY A 63 8.82 11.72 -5.48
N GLY A 64 8.14 12.83 -5.81
CA GLY A 64 6.81 13.19 -5.27
C GLY A 64 5.69 12.95 -6.27
N VAL A 65 4.44 12.79 -5.78
CA VAL A 65 3.25 12.70 -6.65
C VAL A 65 2.96 14.06 -7.27
N ASP A 66 2.86 14.12 -8.60
CA ASP A 66 2.43 15.32 -9.32
C ASP A 66 0.90 15.34 -9.42
N PHE A 67 0.27 15.96 -8.43
CA PHE A 67 -1.20 16.03 -8.31
C PHE A 67 -1.87 16.72 -9.50
N TRP A 68 -1.26 17.76 -10.08
CA TRP A 68 -1.81 18.47 -11.23
C TRP A 68 -1.85 17.61 -12.49
N LYS A 69 -0.80 16.84 -12.74
CA LYS A 69 -0.78 15.90 -13.86
C LYS A 69 -1.70 14.71 -13.63
N THR A 70 -1.80 14.24 -12.39
CA THR A 70 -2.74 13.19 -12.01
C THR A 70 -4.18 13.66 -12.21
N PHE A 71 -4.52 14.87 -11.75
CA PHE A 71 -5.86 15.45 -11.88
C PHE A 71 -6.26 15.73 -13.34
N LYS A 72 -5.34 16.25 -14.17
CA LYS A 72 -5.60 16.42 -15.62
C LYS A 72 -5.88 15.10 -16.34
N LYS A 73 -5.35 13.98 -15.85
CA LYS A 73 -5.69 12.64 -16.37
C LYS A 73 -7.03 12.11 -15.89
N LEU A 74 -7.56 12.58 -14.75
CA LEU A 74 -8.91 12.26 -14.27
C LEU A 74 -10.01 12.62 -15.27
N SER A 75 -9.82 13.71 -16.01
CA SER A 75 -10.76 14.21 -17.05
C SER A 75 -10.47 13.67 -18.45
N SER A 76 -9.63 12.63 -18.60
CA SER A 76 -9.34 12.10 -19.92
C SER A 76 -10.57 11.39 -20.51
N LEU A 77 -10.94 11.71 -21.75
CA LEU A 77 -12.04 11.07 -22.50
C LEU A 77 -11.93 9.55 -22.47
N LYS A 78 -10.72 9.01 -22.38
CA LYS A 78 -10.47 7.58 -22.28
C LYS A 78 -10.95 6.99 -20.97
N LEU A 79 -10.66 7.63 -19.83
CA LEU A 79 -11.13 7.20 -18.52
C LEU A 79 -12.66 7.21 -18.46
N LEU A 80 -13.29 8.28 -18.95
CA LEU A 80 -14.75 8.37 -19.02
C LEU A 80 -15.34 7.26 -19.89
N LYS A 81 -14.65 6.87 -20.97
CA LYS A 81 -15.05 5.73 -21.81
C LYS A 81 -14.91 4.39 -21.08
N GLU A 82 -13.81 4.18 -20.35
CA GLU A 82 -13.60 2.97 -19.53
C GLU A 82 -14.68 2.84 -18.44
N ILE A 83 -15.00 3.95 -17.73
CA ILE A 83 -16.08 3.99 -16.73
C ILE A 83 -17.46 3.72 -17.37
N LYS A 84 -17.73 4.29 -18.56
CA LYS A 84 -19.00 4.10 -19.26
C LYS A 84 -19.21 2.67 -19.74
N ASN A 85 -18.13 2.00 -20.14
CA ASN A 85 -18.16 0.67 -20.74
C ASN A 85 -18.18 -0.46 -19.70
N LEU A 86 -17.96 -0.17 -18.41
CA LEU A 86 -18.03 -1.18 -17.35
C LEU A 86 -19.49 -1.40 -16.96
N ASP A 87 -20.05 -2.55 -17.40
CA ASP A 87 -21.39 -2.96 -16.99
C ASP A 87 -21.35 -3.60 -15.60
N LEU A 88 -21.98 -2.93 -14.65
CA LEU A 88 -22.09 -3.39 -13.26
C LEU A 88 -23.42 -4.09 -12.94
N LYS A 89 -24.37 -4.17 -13.89
CA LYS A 89 -25.68 -4.78 -13.65
C LYS A 89 -25.61 -6.22 -13.15
N PRO A 90 -24.68 -7.08 -13.68
CA PRO A 90 -24.63 -8.48 -13.29
C PRO A 90 -24.12 -8.73 -11.88
N TYR A 91 -23.52 -7.73 -11.20
CA TYR A 91 -22.85 -7.94 -9.93
C TYR A 91 -23.76 -7.64 -8.76
N ASP A 92 -23.84 -8.60 -7.82
CA ASP A 92 -24.51 -8.47 -6.54
C ASP A 92 -23.65 -7.70 -5.53
N LEU A 93 -22.30 -7.86 -5.61
CA LEU A 93 -21.33 -7.26 -4.72
C LEU A 93 -20.18 -6.67 -5.54
N ILE A 94 -19.80 -5.43 -5.23
CA ILE A 94 -18.67 -4.72 -5.87
C ILE A 94 -17.69 -4.33 -4.78
N ILE A 95 -16.49 -4.87 -4.83
CA ILE A 95 -15.39 -4.57 -3.89
C ILE A 95 -14.24 -3.92 -4.66
N SER A 96 -13.73 -2.81 -4.16
CA SER A 96 -12.63 -2.06 -4.76
C SER A 96 -11.43 -1.95 -3.83
N ASP A 97 -10.31 -2.47 -4.25
CA ASP A 97 -9.01 -2.20 -3.65
C ASP A 97 -8.37 -0.96 -4.30
N PHE A 98 -8.93 0.19 -3.93
CA PHE A 98 -8.50 1.51 -4.39
C PHE A 98 -8.50 1.68 -5.92
N GLU A 99 -9.41 0.98 -6.62
CA GLU A 99 -9.50 0.97 -8.07
C GLU A 99 -10.54 2.01 -8.54
N PRO A 100 -10.14 3.04 -9.31
CA PRO A 100 -11.01 4.19 -9.57
C PRO A 100 -12.13 3.92 -10.58
N ILE A 101 -11.95 3.03 -11.58
CA ILE A 101 -12.94 2.83 -12.64
C ILE A 101 -14.19 2.18 -12.07
N SER A 102 -14.04 1.12 -11.27
CA SER A 102 -15.15 0.44 -10.62
C SER A 102 -15.91 1.38 -9.68
N CYS A 103 -15.19 2.19 -8.89
CA CYS A 103 -15.80 3.15 -7.98
C CYS A 103 -16.64 4.20 -8.71
N TRP A 104 -16.08 4.86 -9.73
CA TRP A 104 -16.81 5.86 -10.50
C TRP A 104 -17.94 5.26 -11.35
N ALA A 105 -17.78 4.03 -11.86
CA ALA A 105 -18.85 3.31 -12.53
C ALA A 105 -20.00 2.96 -11.58
N ALA A 106 -19.70 2.58 -10.33
CA ALA A 106 -20.69 2.31 -9.30
C ALA A 106 -21.51 3.54 -8.95
N ILE A 107 -20.86 4.71 -8.76
CA ILE A 107 -21.54 5.99 -8.54
C ILE A 107 -22.50 6.28 -9.70
N LYS A 108 -22.01 6.16 -10.96
CA LYS A 108 -22.83 6.40 -12.14
C LYS A 108 -24.02 5.44 -12.26
N ALA A 109 -23.82 4.18 -11.88
CA ALA A 109 -24.86 3.14 -11.91
C ALA A 109 -25.76 3.17 -10.66
N LYS A 110 -25.51 4.08 -9.69
CA LYS A 110 -26.17 4.14 -8.39
C LYS A 110 -26.14 2.79 -7.64
N LYS A 111 -25.01 2.08 -7.75
CA LYS A 111 -24.73 0.84 -7.03
C LYS A 111 -23.77 1.08 -5.88
N GLU A 112 -23.91 0.30 -4.82
CA GLU A 112 -22.96 0.28 -3.72
C GLU A 112 -21.60 -0.24 -4.17
N CYS A 113 -20.53 0.37 -3.69
CA CYS A 113 -19.15 -0.05 -3.88
C CYS A 113 -18.44 -0.06 -2.53
N ILE A 114 -17.84 -1.19 -2.22
CA ILE A 114 -17.16 -1.41 -0.94
C ILE A 114 -15.67 -1.21 -1.13
N GLY A 115 -15.12 -0.25 -0.41
CA GLY A 115 -13.68 -0.03 -0.36
C GLY A 115 -13.01 -1.04 0.57
N LEU A 116 -11.94 -1.69 0.10
CA LEU A 116 -11.14 -2.61 0.89
C LEU A 116 -9.66 -2.35 0.62
N SER A 117 -9.08 -1.34 1.29
CA SER A 117 -7.70 -0.93 1.05
C SER A 117 -7.06 -0.22 2.23
N ASN A 118 -5.73 -0.11 2.23
CA ASN A 118 -5.03 0.71 3.23
C ASN A 118 -5.27 2.22 3.02
N GLN A 119 -5.59 2.67 1.82
CA GLN A 119 -5.86 4.07 1.53
C GLN A 119 -7.13 4.56 2.24
N VAL A 120 -8.19 3.74 2.26
CA VAL A 120 -9.43 4.13 2.98
C VAL A 120 -9.19 4.18 4.49
N ALA A 121 -8.30 3.34 5.03
CA ALA A 121 -7.94 3.39 6.45
C ALA A 121 -7.23 4.71 6.83
N THR A 122 -6.41 5.28 5.94
CA THR A 122 -5.76 6.58 6.22
C THR A 122 -6.74 7.75 6.26
N LEU A 123 -7.93 7.58 5.71
CA LEU A 123 -9.02 8.57 5.76
C LEU A 123 -9.94 8.39 6.97
N HIS A 124 -9.81 7.27 7.69
CA HIS A 124 -10.63 6.97 8.86
C HIS A 124 -10.50 8.07 9.94
N PRO A 125 -11.59 8.46 10.64
CA PRO A 125 -11.56 9.52 11.67
C PRO A 125 -10.53 9.29 12.78
N LEU A 126 -10.34 8.03 13.19
CA LEU A 126 -9.40 7.63 14.24
C LEU A 126 -7.95 7.45 13.73
N ALA A 127 -7.71 7.52 12.41
CA ALA A 127 -6.36 7.39 11.88
C ALA A 127 -5.51 8.62 12.19
N PRO A 128 -4.30 8.44 12.73
CA PRO A 128 -3.37 9.53 12.98
C PRO A 128 -3.02 10.28 11.69
N ARG A 129 -2.91 11.59 11.80
CA ARG A 129 -2.63 12.47 10.65
C ARG A 129 -1.35 13.28 10.87
N PRO A 130 -0.63 13.61 9.78
CA PRO A 130 0.53 14.47 9.90
C PRO A 130 0.13 15.86 10.42
N LYS A 131 0.99 16.47 11.24
CA LYS A 131 0.76 17.82 11.81
C LYS A 131 0.55 18.90 10.75
N LYS A 132 1.17 18.77 9.56
CA LYS A 132 0.93 19.66 8.42
C LYS A 132 -0.24 19.12 7.61
N HIS A 133 -1.32 19.89 7.54
CA HIS A 133 -2.49 19.55 6.75
C HIS A 133 -2.17 19.61 5.25
N ASP A 134 -2.08 18.47 4.59
CA ASP A 134 -2.08 18.36 3.14
C ASP A 134 -3.54 18.17 2.67
N ILE A 135 -4.25 19.30 2.58
CA ILE A 135 -5.66 19.32 2.16
C ILE A 135 -5.80 18.78 0.74
N ILE A 136 -4.88 19.13 -0.15
CA ILE A 136 -4.92 18.69 -1.56
C ILE A 136 -4.69 17.18 -1.64
N GLY A 137 -3.69 16.65 -0.93
CA GLY A 137 -3.44 15.21 -0.89
C GLY A 137 -4.61 14.42 -0.33
N LYS A 138 -5.27 14.95 0.71
CA LYS A 138 -6.48 14.36 1.28
C LYS A 138 -7.63 14.35 0.27
N LEU A 139 -7.92 15.48 -0.39
CA LEU A 139 -8.98 15.57 -1.39
C LEU A 139 -8.74 14.63 -2.57
N VAL A 140 -7.49 14.53 -3.04
CA VAL A 140 -7.14 13.58 -4.10
C VAL A 140 -7.40 12.16 -3.65
N LEU A 141 -6.98 11.77 -2.46
CA LEU A 141 -7.17 10.42 -1.93
C LEU A 141 -8.67 10.09 -1.78
N GLN A 142 -9.48 11.03 -1.28
CA GLN A 142 -10.93 10.87 -1.12
C GLN A 142 -11.68 10.70 -2.44
N ASN A 143 -11.24 11.40 -3.49
CA ASN A 143 -11.95 11.43 -4.78
C ASN A 143 -11.33 10.52 -5.84
N TYR A 144 -10.20 9.89 -5.56
CA TYR A 144 -9.54 9.00 -6.50
C TYR A 144 -10.36 7.73 -6.77
N ALA A 145 -10.77 7.05 -5.71
CA ALA A 145 -11.57 5.84 -5.74
C ALA A 145 -12.67 5.94 -4.67
N PRO A 146 -13.74 6.72 -4.92
CA PRO A 146 -14.79 6.95 -3.95
C PRO A 146 -15.68 5.71 -3.78
N THR A 147 -15.97 5.32 -2.55
CA THR A 147 -16.71 4.11 -2.19
C THR A 147 -17.86 4.43 -1.24
N THR A 148 -18.91 3.60 -1.23
CA THR A 148 -20.08 3.76 -0.37
C THR A 148 -19.78 3.35 1.07
N TYR A 149 -19.14 2.20 1.23
CA TYR A 149 -18.71 1.65 2.51
C TYR A 149 -17.22 1.39 2.50
N ASN A 150 -16.58 1.52 3.65
CA ASN A 150 -15.13 1.43 3.77
C ASN A 150 -14.70 0.41 4.81
N TYR A 151 -13.91 -0.55 4.37
CA TYR A 151 -13.09 -1.42 5.19
C TYR A 151 -11.63 -1.17 4.84
N GLY A 152 -10.80 -1.03 5.86
CA GLY A 152 -9.42 -0.63 5.64
C GLY A 152 -8.40 -1.53 6.31
N PHE A 153 -7.14 -1.35 5.91
CA PHE A 153 -6.00 -1.98 6.55
C PHE A 153 -5.06 -0.91 7.10
N HIS A 154 -4.63 -1.07 8.36
CA HIS A 154 -3.60 -0.20 8.92
C HIS A 154 -2.65 -1.01 9.81
N PHE A 155 -1.50 -0.43 10.20
CA PHE A 155 -0.52 -1.10 11.06
C PHE A 155 -1.07 -1.46 12.45
N LYS A 156 -2.16 -0.85 12.85
CA LYS A 156 -2.89 -1.13 14.08
C LYS A 156 -4.38 -1.14 13.78
N ARG A 157 -5.12 -2.05 14.37
CA ARG A 157 -6.58 -2.03 14.32
C ARG A 157 -7.11 -0.74 14.97
N LEU A 158 -8.04 -0.05 14.33
CA LEU A 158 -8.63 1.18 14.84
C LEU A 158 -10.03 0.93 15.42
N ASP A 159 -10.86 0.19 14.66
CA ASP A 159 -12.23 -0.20 15.06
C ASP A 159 -12.65 -1.48 14.32
N GLY A 160 -13.98 -1.72 14.22
CA GLY A 160 -14.53 -2.88 13.52
C GLY A 160 -14.39 -2.84 12.00
N SER A 161 -14.05 -1.68 11.41
CA SER A 161 -13.90 -1.49 9.95
C SER A 161 -12.44 -1.40 9.48
N VAL A 162 -11.49 -1.24 10.41
CA VAL A 162 -10.06 -1.14 10.08
C VAL A 162 -9.30 -2.29 10.73
N PHE A 163 -8.79 -3.16 9.87
CA PHE A 163 -8.07 -4.38 10.24
C PHE A 163 -6.56 -4.19 10.24
N THR A 164 -5.86 -5.16 10.81
CA THR A 164 -4.41 -5.30 10.66
C THR A 164 -4.05 -5.73 9.23
N PRO A 165 -2.78 -5.58 8.81
CA PRO A 165 -2.37 -5.93 7.46
C PRO A 165 -2.58 -7.42 7.15
N ILE A 166 -3.02 -7.72 5.93
CA ILE A 166 -2.93 -9.07 5.39
C ILE A 166 -1.48 -9.31 4.98
N ILE A 167 -0.86 -10.29 5.62
CA ILE A 167 0.52 -10.71 5.33
C ILE A 167 0.45 -11.92 4.41
N ARG A 168 1.08 -11.82 3.24
CA ARG A 168 1.10 -12.90 2.25
C ARG A 168 1.78 -14.16 2.78
N ILE A 169 1.33 -15.31 2.29
CA ILE A 169 1.79 -16.62 2.77
C ILE A 169 3.31 -16.78 2.64
N GLN A 170 3.92 -16.28 1.56
CA GLN A 170 5.37 -16.36 1.34
C GLN A 170 6.17 -15.65 2.44
N VAL A 171 5.60 -14.61 3.09
CA VAL A 171 6.24 -13.93 4.22
C VAL A 171 5.97 -14.67 5.52
N ARG A 172 4.77 -15.25 5.69
CA ARG A 172 4.43 -16.05 6.88
C ARG A 172 5.29 -17.30 7.04
N GLU A 173 5.72 -17.89 5.93
CA GLU A 173 6.57 -19.07 5.89
C GLU A 173 8.06 -18.78 6.14
N LEU A 174 8.47 -17.50 6.14
CA LEU A 174 9.86 -17.14 6.39
C LEU A 174 10.23 -17.25 7.86
N ILE A 175 11.40 -17.81 8.13
CA ILE A 175 11.99 -17.85 9.47
C ILE A 175 12.91 -16.63 9.60
N PRO A 176 12.60 -15.68 10.48
CA PRO A 176 13.46 -14.51 10.67
C PRO A 176 14.80 -14.89 11.31
N THR A 177 15.90 -14.37 10.75
CA THR A 177 17.26 -14.54 11.28
C THR A 177 17.98 -13.18 11.31
N ASP A 178 19.14 -13.10 11.93
CA ASP A 178 20.01 -11.91 11.89
C ASP A 178 21.39 -12.28 11.35
N GLN A 179 21.67 -11.87 10.11
CA GLN A 179 22.97 -12.04 9.45
C GLN A 179 23.84 -10.77 9.50
N GLY A 180 23.49 -9.80 10.36
CA GLY A 180 24.29 -8.60 10.64
C GLY A 180 24.17 -7.51 9.59
N HIS A 181 23.29 -7.61 8.58
CA HIS A 181 23.07 -6.57 7.58
C HIS A 181 21.76 -5.82 7.83
N TYR A 182 21.61 -4.66 7.19
CA TYR A 182 20.37 -3.90 7.11
C TYR A 182 19.89 -3.82 5.67
N THR A 183 18.60 -4.09 5.47
CA THR A 183 17.94 -4.00 4.16
C THR A 183 17.43 -2.58 3.93
N VAL A 184 17.66 -2.02 2.74
CA VAL A 184 17.28 -0.65 2.38
C VAL A 184 16.43 -0.66 1.11
N TYR A 185 15.24 -0.03 1.19
CA TYR A 185 14.35 0.14 0.04
C TYR A 185 13.76 1.55 0.02
N LEU A 186 14.40 2.44 -0.72
CA LEU A 186 14.06 3.86 -0.82
C LEU A 186 13.88 4.28 -2.29
N PRO A 187 12.86 3.74 -3.00
CA PRO A 187 12.67 3.99 -4.44
C PRO A 187 12.37 5.45 -4.79
N SER A 188 12.15 6.31 -3.81
CA SER A 188 11.98 7.75 -3.98
C SER A 188 13.28 8.55 -3.99
N TYR A 189 14.41 7.88 -3.78
CA TYR A 189 15.74 8.49 -3.75
C TYR A 189 16.58 8.00 -4.93
N ASP A 190 17.49 8.85 -5.34
CA ASP A 190 18.57 8.47 -6.25
C ASP A 190 19.56 7.54 -5.54
N ASP A 191 20.02 6.50 -6.24
CA ASP A 191 20.90 5.48 -5.67
C ASP A 191 22.24 6.04 -5.19
N ASP A 192 22.82 6.98 -5.94
CA ASP A 192 24.07 7.62 -5.58
C ASP A 192 23.90 8.41 -4.27
N GLN A 193 22.74 9.01 -4.06
CA GLN A 193 22.42 9.69 -2.81
C GLN A 193 22.31 8.71 -1.64
N ILE A 194 21.63 7.57 -1.85
CA ILE A 194 21.50 6.50 -0.84
C ILE A 194 22.91 6.00 -0.46
N ILE A 195 23.70 5.60 -1.43
CA ILE A 195 25.04 5.06 -1.24
C ILE A 195 25.94 6.09 -0.54
N LYS A 196 25.88 7.35 -0.98
CA LYS A 196 26.66 8.45 -0.39
C LYS A 196 26.47 8.54 1.13
N TYR A 197 25.23 8.49 1.62
CA TYR A 197 24.95 8.64 3.05
C TYR A 197 25.18 7.34 3.84
N LEU A 198 24.80 6.18 3.30
CA LEU A 198 24.98 4.91 3.98
C LEU A 198 26.46 4.55 4.20
N ARG A 199 27.33 4.93 3.27
CA ARG A 199 28.78 4.74 3.38
C ARG A 199 29.42 5.47 4.56
N LEU A 200 28.78 6.49 5.11
CA LEU A 200 29.27 7.20 6.31
C LEU A 200 29.18 6.35 7.58
N MET A 201 28.43 5.26 7.53
CA MET A 201 28.28 4.27 8.62
C MET A 201 29.02 2.99 8.22
N TYR A 202 30.35 3.09 8.12
CA TYR A 202 31.24 2.09 7.51
C TYR A 202 31.27 0.74 8.23
N THR A 203 30.86 0.68 9.50
CA THR A 203 30.77 -0.57 10.30
C THR A 203 29.50 -1.37 10.02
N VAL A 204 28.57 -0.81 9.25
CA VAL A 204 27.26 -1.43 8.95
C VAL A 204 27.25 -1.98 7.55
N ASN A 205 26.80 -3.22 7.36
CA ASN A 205 26.57 -3.83 6.04
C ASN A 205 25.17 -3.46 5.56
N TRP A 206 25.08 -2.80 4.41
CA TRP A 206 23.82 -2.37 3.80
C TRP A 206 23.51 -3.17 2.53
N GLN A 207 22.29 -3.68 2.43
CA GLN A 207 21.74 -4.28 1.21
C GLN A 207 20.67 -3.35 0.64
N VAL A 208 20.98 -2.70 -0.48
CA VAL A 208 20.11 -1.69 -1.12
C VAL A 208 19.44 -2.27 -2.34
N PHE A 209 18.12 -2.29 -2.35
CA PHE A 209 17.33 -2.74 -3.49
C PHE A 209 16.92 -1.56 -4.37
N SER A 210 17.23 -1.63 -5.66
CA SER A 210 17.01 -0.53 -6.60
C SER A 210 16.64 -1.00 -8.01
N LYS A 211 15.81 -0.18 -8.68
CA LYS A 211 15.39 -0.38 -10.08
C LYS A 211 16.54 -0.18 -11.09
N HIS A 212 17.59 0.53 -10.69
CA HIS A 212 18.66 0.94 -11.60
C HIS A 212 19.76 -0.10 -11.72
N TYR A 213 19.80 -1.07 -10.82
CA TYR A 213 20.79 -2.15 -10.85
C TYR A 213 20.18 -3.43 -11.43
N LYS A 214 20.81 -3.98 -12.47
CA LYS A 214 20.42 -5.27 -13.07
C LYS A 214 21.12 -6.45 -12.42
N LYS A 215 22.24 -6.20 -11.72
CA LYS A 215 23.06 -7.21 -11.01
C LYS A 215 23.55 -6.61 -9.70
N GLY A 216 23.82 -7.47 -8.74
CA GLY A 216 24.42 -7.06 -7.47
C GLY A 216 25.79 -6.39 -7.68
N LYS A 217 26.03 -5.26 -7.00
CA LYS A 217 27.28 -4.52 -7.01
C LYS A 217 27.66 -4.10 -5.61
N ARG A 218 28.86 -4.43 -5.17
CA ARG A 218 29.39 -4.00 -3.87
C ARG A 218 30.17 -2.69 -4.02
N ILE A 219 29.83 -1.71 -3.18
CA ILE A 219 30.48 -0.40 -3.08
C ILE A 219 30.83 -0.16 -1.60
N LYS A 220 32.02 -0.55 -1.18
CA LYS A 220 32.48 -0.55 0.23
C LYS A 220 31.55 -1.41 1.11
N ASN A 221 30.87 -0.81 2.08
CA ASN A 221 29.93 -1.45 3.00
C ASN A 221 28.48 -1.48 2.49
N VAL A 222 28.23 -1.07 1.24
CA VAL A 222 26.92 -1.08 0.58
C VAL A 222 26.94 -2.09 -0.57
N THR A 223 26.02 -3.04 -0.57
CA THR A 223 25.77 -3.93 -1.69
C THR A 223 24.41 -3.57 -2.31
N THR A 224 24.38 -3.29 -3.61
CA THR A 224 23.14 -2.99 -4.33
C THR A 224 22.62 -4.25 -5.01
N PHE A 225 21.31 -4.40 -5.05
CA PHE A 225 20.61 -5.52 -5.68
C PHE A 225 19.52 -5.01 -6.64
N PRO A 226 19.19 -5.76 -7.70
CA PRO A 226 17.99 -5.50 -8.49
C PRO A 226 16.75 -5.69 -7.62
N ILE A 227 15.61 -5.11 -8.05
CA ILE A 227 14.32 -5.43 -7.43
C ILE A 227 13.90 -6.80 -7.92
N ASP A 228 14.03 -7.77 -7.03
CA ASP A 228 13.55 -9.13 -7.17
C ASP A 228 12.79 -9.49 -5.90
N SER A 229 11.58 -10.02 -6.03
CA SER A 229 10.69 -10.25 -4.88
C SER A 229 11.26 -11.27 -3.91
N GLU A 230 11.85 -12.35 -4.40
CA GLU A 230 12.39 -13.42 -3.55
C GLU A 230 13.66 -12.97 -2.83
N LEU A 231 14.59 -12.35 -3.55
CA LEU A 231 15.83 -11.80 -2.96
C LEU A 231 15.51 -10.72 -1.92
N PHE A 232 14.53 -9.88 -2.20
CA PHE A 232 14.10 -8.83 -1.28
C PHE A 232 13.53 -9.40 0.02
N LEU A 233 12.65 -10.39 -0.08
CA LEU A 233 12.07 -11.05 1.09
C LEU A 233 13.13 -11.80 1.90
N LYS A 234 14.04 -12.52 1.26
CA LYS A 234 15.18 -13.17 1.91
C LYS A 234 16.06 -12.16 2.64
N SER A 235 16.33 -11.01 2.00
CA SER A 235 17.10 -9.93 2.63
C SER A 235 16.38 -9.38 3.86
N ILE A 236 15.08 -9.08 3.78
CA ILE A 236 14.31 -8.63 4.94
C ILE A 236 14.37 -9.68 6.05
N ALA A 237 14.04 -10.94 5.76
CA ALA A 237 13.98 -12.02 6.74
C ALA A 237 15.30 -12.25 7.46
N SER A 238 16.44 -12.06 6.78
CA SER A 238 17.78 -12.26 7.34
C SER A 238 18.46 -10.98 7.84
N SER A 239 17.79 -9.81 7.73
CA SER A 239 18.36 -8.54 8.18
C SER A 239 18.25 -8.32 9.69
N LYS A 240 19.09 -7.47 10.24
CA LYS A 240 18.94 -6.89 11.57
C LYS A 240 17.83 -5.84 11.61
N GLY A 241 17.58 -5.15 10.49
CA GLY A 241 16.54 -4.14 10.38
C GLY A 241 16.36 -3.61 8.96
N VAL A 242 15.29 -2.84 8.75
CA VAL A 242 14.85 -2.33 7.46
C VAL A 242 14.72 -0.81 7.48
N LEU A 243 15.42 -0.13 6.56
CA LEU A 243 15.26 1.30 6.28
C LEU A 243 14.50 1.45 4.96
N CYS A 244 13.26 1.94 5.01
CA CYS A 244 12.42 2.03 3.83
C CYS A 244 11.56 3.30 3.77
N ASN A 245 10.88 3.52 2.64
CA ASN A 245 9.81 4.49 2.62
C ASN A 245 8.64 4.03 3.50
N ALA A 246 7.76 4.96 3.92
CA ALA A 246 6.60 4.63 4.75
C ALA A 246 5.47 3.97 3.93
N GLY A 247 5.83 3.04 3.03
CA GLY A 247 4.90 2.24 2.25
C GLY A 247 4.27 1.14 3.10
N PHE A 248 2.97 0.88 2.87
CA PHE A 248 2.22 -0.03 3.73
C PHE A 248 2.76 -1.46 3.72
N GLY A 249 2.97 -2.08 2.54
CA GLY A 249 3.35 -3.49 2.44
C GLY A 249 4.71 -3.80 3.05
N THR A 250 5.78 -3.13 2.61
CA THR A 250 7.15 -3.38 3.11
C THR A 250 7.26 -3.19 4.63
N VAL A 251 6.62 -2.15 5.18
CA VAL A 251 6.63 -1.90 6.62
C VAL A 251 5.89 -3.02 7.36
N SER A 252 4.68 -3.39 6.90
CA SER A 252 3.89 -4.45 7.54
C SER A 252 4.63 -5.80 7.56
N GLU A 253 5.23 -6.19 6.44
CA GLU A 253 6.01 -7.43 6.33
C GLU A 253 7.27 -7.39 7.22
N SER A 254 7.94 -6.25 7.29
CA SER A 254 9.12 -6.09 8.16
C SER A 254 8.75 -6.19 9.64
N LEU A 255 7.63 -5.58 10.06
CA LEU A 255 7.14 -5.67 11.44
C LEU A 255 6.70 -7.10 11.80
N PHE A 256 5.97 -7.76 10.89
CA PHE A 256 5.58 -9.16 11.05
C PHE A 256 6.79 -10.08 11.27
N LEU A 257 7.86 -9.86 10.51
CA LEU A 257 9.13 -10.59 10.65
C LEU A 257 9.97 -10.12 11.84
N LYS A 258 9.40 -9.31 12.75
CA LYS A 258 10.07 -8.78 13.95
C LYS A 258 11.38 -8.04 13.65
N LYS A 259 11.41 -7.29 12.55
CA LYS A 259 12.57 -6.50 12.17
C LYS A 259 12.50 -5.09 12.76
N LYS A 260 13.65 -4.55 13.15
CA LYS A 260 13.76 -3.11 13.43
C LYS A 260 13.41 -2.34 12.17
N VAL A 261 12.53 -1.37 12.27
CA VAL A 261 12.11 -0.57 11.12
C VAL A 261 12.41 0.90 11.37
N MET A 262 12.95 1.57 10.36
CA MET A 262 13.01 3.03 10.28
C MET A 262 12.42 3.48 8.96
N VAL A 263 11.57 4.52 8.96
CA VAL A 263 10.91 4.98 7.75
C VAL A 263 11.27 6.40 7.34
N VAL A 264 11.29 6.61 6.02
CA VAL A 264 11.47 7.92 5.36
C VAL A 264 10.28 8.13 4.44
N PRO A 265 9.22 8.86 4.86
CA PRO A 265 8.04 9.04 4.01
C PRO A 265 8.39 9.81 2.73
N MET A 266 7.78 9.42 1.62
CA MET A 266 7.94 10.11 0.33
C MET A 266 7.35 11.53 0.42
N LYS A 267 8.06 12.49 -0.17
CA LYS A 267 7.58 13.87 -0.25
C LYS A 267 6.29 13.95 -1.07
N LYS A 268 5.35 14.78 -0.60
CA LYS A 268 4.06 15.03 -1.29
C LYS A 268 3.26 13.75 -1.55
N GLN A 269 3.37 12.76 -0.69
CA GLN A 269 2.53 11.57 -0.73
C GLN A 269 1.78 11.44 0.58
N PHE A 270 0.50 11.84 0.55
CA PHE A 270 -0.36 11.97 1.73
C PHE A 270 -0.50 10.65 2.50
N GLU A 271 -0.71 9.53 1.78
CA GLU A 271 -0.79 8.20 2.40
C GLU A 271 0.45 7.87 3.25
N GLN A 272 1.66 8.06 2.68
CA GLN A 272 2.88 7.78 3.45
C GLN A 272 3.10 8.74 4.61
N ALA A 273 2.60 9.97 4.51
CA ALA A 273 2.64 10.90 5.63
C ALA A 273 1.71 10.44 6.77
N CYS A 274 0.52 9.90 6.45
CA CYS A 274 -0.39 9.30 7.43
C CYS A 274 0.20 8.00 8.02
N ASN A 275 0.74 7.13 7.18
CA ASN A 275 1.42 5.92 7.61
C ASN A 275 2.55 6.25 8.61
N ALA A 276 3.40 7.24 8.28
CA ALA A 276 4.47 7.68 9.15
C ALA A 276 3.97 8.28 10.47
N ALA A 277 2.80 8.93 10.49
CA ALA A 277 2.20 9.45 11.71
C ALA A 277 1.83 8.31 12.66
N LEU A 278 1.13 7.27 12.18
CA LEU A 278 0.79 6.11 13.01
C LEU A 278 2.03 5.33 13.43
N LEU A 279 2.98 5.09 12.53
CA LEU A 279 4.23 4.40 12.85
C LEU A 279 5.01 5.11 13.96
N LYS A 280 5.01 6.44 13.95
CA LYS A 280 5.61 7.24 15.01
C LYS A 280 4.89 7.06 16.36
N GLU A 281 3.57 6.99 16.38
CA GLU A 281 2.79 6.70 17.60
C GLU A 281 3.06 5.28 18.12
N MET A 282 3.35 4.33 17.23
CA MET A 282 3.79 2.97 17.58
C MET A 282 5.24 2.90 18.07
N GLY A 283 5.99 4.01 18.11
CA GLY A 283 7.38 4.06 18.54
C GLY A 283 8.41 3.80 17.43
N ILE A 284 7.97 3.68 16.17
CA ILE A 284 8.89 3.45 15.04
C ILE A 284 9.56 4.76 14.64
N PRO A 285 10.90 4.79 14.52
CA PRO A 285 11.62 5.97 14.12
C PRO A 285 11.28 6.46 12.70
N VAL A 286 10.97 7.74 12.61
CA VAL A 286 10.64 8.43 11.36
C VAL A 286 11.63 9.57 11.11
N ILE A 287 12.33 9.53 9.98
CA ILE A 287 13.16 10.66 9.52
C ILE A 287 12.47 11.34 8.32
N LYS A 288 12.56 12.68 8.28
CA LYS A 288 11.88 13.47 7.23
C LYS A 288 12.49 13.29 5.84
N LYS A 289 13.81 13.08 5.78
CA LYS A 289 14.58 12.93 4.54
C LYS A 289 15.91 12.25 4.85
N LEU A 290 16.46 11.54 3.87
CA LEU A 290 17.81 11.01 3.93
C LEU A 290 18.80 12.11 3.53
N ASN A 291 19.57 12.61 4.48
CA ASN A 291 20.60 13.66 4.31
C ASN A 291 21.61 13.60 5.46
N LEU A 292 22.59 14.50 5.48
CA LEU A 292 23.62 14.54 6.55
C LEU A 292 23.00 14.71 7.95
N GLU A 293 21.99 15.55 8.09
CA GLU A 293 21.32 15.80 9.37
C GLU A 293 20.64 14.54 9.94
N SER A 294 20.18 13.63 9.05
CA SER A 294 19.52 12.40 9.48
C SER A 294 20.48 11.28 9.92
N ILE A 295 21.78 11.41 9.65
CA ILE A 295 22.78 10.39 10.00
C ILE A 295 22.83 10.13 11.51
N SER A 296 22.69 11.17 12.33
CA SER A 296 22.65 11.02 13.80
C SER A 296 21.43 10.17 14.24
N ASN A 297 20.28 10.36 13.62
CA ASN A 297 19.08 9.60 13.92
C ASN A 297 19.21 8.14 13.45
N ILE A 298 19.81 7.91 12.27
CA ILE A 298 20.09 6.56 11.80
C ILE A 298 21.06 5.85 12.73
N LYS A 299 22.14 6.52 13.18
CA LYS A 299 23.08 5.95 14.16
C LYS A 299 22.40 5.58 15.48
N LYS A 300 21.51 6.43 16.00
CA LYS A 300 20.70 6.11 17.20
C LYS A 300 19.86 4.86 16.99
N TRP A 301 19.17 4.75 15.85
CA TRP A 301 18.38 3.57 15.50
C TRP A 301 19.23 2.30 15.35
N LEU A 302 20.45 2.41 14.83
CA LEU A 302 21.35 1.26 14.69
C LEU A 302 21.76 0.64 16.04
N ILE A 303 21.95 1.46 17.08
CA ILE A 303 22.33 1.00 18.43
C ILE A 303 21.13 0.66 19.32
N ASP A 304 19.94 1.14 18.97
CA ASP A 304 18.70 0.81 19.68
C ASP A 304 18.23 -0.60 19.24
N ASP A 305 18.12 -1.54 20.16
CA ASP A 305 17.69 -2.91 19.88
C ASP A 305 16.17 -3.14 20.08
N THR A 306 15.40 -2.05 20.26
CA THR A 306 13.95 -2.12 20.42
C THR A 306 13.28 -2.68 19.17
N ILE A 307 12.52 -3.75 19.33
CA ILE A 307 11.66 -4.34 18.31
C ILE A 307 10.22 -4.02 18.69
N ILE A 308 9.47 -3.45 17.74
CA ILE A 308 8.04 -3.21 17.93
C ILE A 308 7.29 -4.50 17.60
N GLU A 309 6.69 -5.09 18.60
CA GLU A 309 5.87 -6.30 18.43
C GLU A 309 4.51 -5.92 17.86
N VAL A 310 4.04 -6.71 16.91
CA VAL A 310 2.74 -6.58 16.26
C VAL A 310 2.06 -7.96 16.21
N ASP A 311 0.73 -7.94 16.30
CA ASP A 311 -0.11 -9.11 16.07
C ASP A 311 -0.84 -8.94 14.73
N TYR A 312 -0.38 -9.67 13.71
CA TYR A 312 -0.98 -9.70 12.37
C TYR A 312 -1.45 -11.13 12.05
N PRO A 313 -2.62 -11.52 12.55
CA PRO A 313 -3.18 -12.84 12.30
C PRO A 313 -3.48 -13.07 10.81
N ASP A 314 -3.62 -14.33 10.43
CA ASP A 314 -4.13 -14.69 9.10
C ASP A 314 -5.66 -14.61 9.10
N ASN A 315 -6.18 -13.42 8.87
CA ASN A 315 -7.60 -13.10 8.99
C ASN A 315 -8.27 -12.71 7.67
N ALA A 316 -7.65 -13.05 6.54
CA ALA A 316 -8.20 -12.71 5.22
C ALA A 316 -9.59 -13.34 5.02
N LYS A 317 -9.78 -14.57 5.48
CA LYS A 317 -11.07 -15.28 5.42
C LYS A 317 -12.15 -14.57 6.24
N GLU A 318 -11.86 -14.24 7.51
CA GLU A 318 -12.80 -13.58 8.42
C GLU A 318 -13.21 -12.20 7.90
N ILE A 319 -12.29 -11.47 7.29
CA ILE A 319 -12.57 -10.17 6.69
C ILE A 319 -13.51 -10.32 5.48
N VAL A 320 -13.26 -11.30 4.61
CA VAL A 320 -14.14 -11.58 3.47
C VAL A 320 -15.51 -12.02 3.95
N ASP A 321 -15.59 -12.91 4.93
CA ASP A 321 -16.85 -13.39 5.52
C ASP A 321 -17.65 -12.20 6.09
N LEU A 322 -17.01 -11.34 6.87
CA LEU A 322 -17.62 -10.14 7.43
C LEU A 322 -18.19 -9.20 6.36
N ILE A 323 -17.42 -8.93 5.31
CA ILE A 323 -17.85 -8.04 4.22
C ILE A 323 -19.05 -8.64 3.49
N VAL A 324 -18.99 -9.93 3.13
CA VAL A 324 -20.08 -10.59 2.43
C VAL A 324 -21.35 -10.61 3.29
N ASP A 325 -21.24 -11.00 4.55
CA ASP A 325 -22.38 -11.08 5.48
C ASP A 325 -23.04 -9.71 5.71
N ASN A 326 -22.24 -8.65 5.81
CA ASN A 326 -22.75 -7.29 6.02
C ASN A 326 -23.47 -6.71 4.80
N HIS A 327 -23.07 -7.11 3.57
CA HIS A 327 -23.55 -6.49 2.35
C HIS A 327 -24.46 -7.38 1.49
N THR A 328 -24.66 -8.65 1.86
CA THR A 328 -25.54 -9.57 1.13
C THR A 328 -26.69 -10.12 1.97
N GLY A 329 -26.75 -9.81 3.27
CA GLY A 329 -27.77 -10.24 4.20
C GLY A 329 -28.58 -9.08 4.80
N ASN A 330 -29.70 -9.39 5.51
CA ASN A 330 -30.54 -8.42 6.23
C ASN A 330 -29.91 -7.89 7.54
N LYS A 331 -28.58 -7.93 7.70
CA LYS A 331 -27.89 -7.50 8.92
C LYS A 331 -27.53 -6.02 8.88
N LYS A 332 -27.54 -5.36 10.06
CA LYS A 332 -27.05 -3.99 10.22
C LYS A 332 -25.56 -3.91 9.85
N ILE A 333 -25.25 -2.98 8.95
CA ILE A 333 -23.90 -2.74 8.42
C ILE A 333 -23.03 -2.08 9.49
N ASN A 334 -21.94 -2.73 9.88
CA ASN A 334 -20.90 -2.19 10.77
C ASN A 334 -19.71 -1.61 9.97
N ALA A 335 -20.01 -0.96 8.84
CA ALA A 335 -18.99 -0.31 8.01
C ALA A 335 -19.05 1.21 8.18
N HIS A 336 -17.90 1.87 8.04
CA HIS A 336 -17.87 3.34 8.02
C HIS A 336 -18.52 3.85 6.73
N HIS A 337 -19.71 4.41 6.85
CA HIS A 337 -20.44 5.03 5.74
C HIS A 337 -19.81 6.40 5.42
N GLN A 338 -19.27 6.56 4.22
CA GLN A 338 -18.86 7.87 3.73
C GLN A 338 -20.07 8.60 3.15
N SER A 339 -20.63 9.55 3.90
CA SER A 339 -21.54 10.56 3.33
C SER A 339 -20.70 11.55 2.49
N ASN A 340 -20.45 11.20 1.24
CA ASN A 340 -19.72 12.07 0.32
C ASN A 340 -20.71 12.81 -0.58
N ASN A 341 -20.79 14.13 -0.41
CA ASN A 341 -21.39 15.02 -1.41
C ASN A 341 -20.45 15.09 -2.62
N TYR A 342 -20.69 14.24 -3.63
CA TYR A 342 -19.94 14.22 -4.91
C TYR A 342 -20.40 15.36 -5.83
N SER A 343 -20.18 16.61 -5.45
CA SER A 343 -20.54 17.79 -6.24
C SER A 343 -19.53 18.19 -7.33
N ILE A 344 -18.53 17.37 -7.62
CA ILE A 344 -17.42 17.73 -8.52
C ILE A 344 -17.68 17.38 -10.00
N PHE A 345 -18.76 16.65 -10.32
CA PHE A 345 -19.09 16.19 -11.68
C PHE A 345 -20.58 16.33 -12.06
N GLN A 346 -21.26 17.37 -11.58
CA GLN A 346 -22.51 17.85 -12.17
C GLN A 346 -22.24 18.88 -13.25
#